data_919aeda15d58ee2dad77ca9be4512f43
#
_entry.id   919aeda15d58ee2dad77ca9be4512f43
#
_cell.length_a   1.000
_cell.length_b   1.000
_cell.length_c   1.000
_cell.angle_alpha   90.00
_cell.angle_beta   90.00
_cell.angle_gamma   90.00
#
_symmetry.space_group_name_H-M   'P 1'
#
loop_
_entity.id
_entity.type
_entity.pdbx_description
1 polymer ?
#
loop_
_entity_poly.entity_id
_entity_poly.type
_entity_poly.pdbx_seq_one_letter_code
_entity_poly.pdbx_strand_id
1 'polypeptide(L)'
;ENFPDYIGALAGELGKSREVTLADLREWYNGYRFHHEAETVYNPVSAMKCFQEREFKNFWFETGTPTFLVDLLRRTPVNLDNLDVPESAFAAYEPDRLDPLPLLVQTGYLTIESASVTGRTRQYRLVFPNFEIEESFSYWLAKGFSALPDQELSSGLRHMVEALQAGDVNAMLDNLKVFFEQVP
;
A
#
# COMPACT_ATOMS: atom_id res chain seq x y z
N GLU A 1 -4.68 -22.37 -2.37
CA GLU A 1 -4.76 -23.78 -2.80
C GLU A 1 -6.21 -24.28 -2.99
N ASN A 2 -7.21 -23.60 -2.41
CA ASN A 2 -8.60 -24.02 -2.49
C ASN A 2 -9.35 -23.58 -3.78
N PHE A 3 -8.67 -22.97 -4.75
CA PHE A 3 -9.26 -22.48 -6.00
C PHE A 3 -8.45 -22.89 -7.24
N PRO A 4 -8.14 -24.18 -7.46
CA PRO A 4 -7.26 -24.61 -8.55
C PRO A 4 -7.79 -24.23 -9.93
N ASP A 5 -9.10 -24.29 -10.16
CA ASP A 5 -9.73 -24.01 -11.43
C ASP A 5 -9.67 -22.53 -11.81
N TYR A 6 -9.86 -21.62 -10.84
CA TYR A 6 -9.78 -20.19 -11.06
C TYR A 6 -8.35 -19.72 -11.38
N ILE A 7 -7.35 -20.30 -10.71
CA ILE A 7 -5.94 -19.98 -10.98
C ILE A 7 -5.53 -20.44 -12.36
N GLY A 8 -5.94 -21.64 -12.78
CA GLY A 8 -5.68 -22.16 -14.11
C GLY A 8 -6.32 -21.32 -15.21
N ALA A 9 -7.56 -20.88 -15.00
CA ALA A 9 -8.28 -20.01 -15.94
C ALA A 9 -7.60 -18.63 -16.06
N LEU A 10 -7.19 -18.03 -14.93
CA LEU A 10 -6.48 -16.75 -14.91
C LEU A 10 -5.11 -16.87 -15.61
N ALA A 11 -4.35 -17.92 -15.33
CA ALA A 11 -3.06 -18.18 -15.94
C ALA A 11 -3.17 -18.31 -17.47
N GLY A 12 -4.19 -19.04 -17.95
CA GLY A 12 -4.47 -19.20 -19.38
C GLY A 12 -4.79 -17.88 -20.07
N GLU A 13 -5.61 -17.03 -19.45
CA GLU A 13 -5.97 -15.70 -19.99
C GLU A 13 -4.76 -14.77 -20.08
N LEU A 14 -3.88 -14.80 -19.07
CA LEU A 14 -2.69 -13.97 -19.01
C LEU A 14 -1.49 -14.52 -19.82
N GLY A 15 -1.61 -15.72 -20.37
CA GLY A 15 -0.50 -16.39 -21.05
C GLY A 15 0.70 -16.69 -20.14
N LYS A 16 0.46 -16.87 -18.83
CA LYS A 16 1.47 -17.12 -17.80
C LYS A 16 1.39 -18.56 -17.29
N SER A 17 2.49 -19.05 -16.68
CA SER A 17 2.42 -20.30 -15.93
C SER A 17 1.61 -20.14 -14.64
N ARG A 18 1.11 -21.25 -14.11
CA ARG A 18 0.37 -21.26 -12.83
C ARG A 18 1.21 -20.73 -11.68
N GLU A 19 2.51 -21.08 -11.65
CA GLU A 19 3.45 -20.66 -10.62
C GLU A 19 3.66 -19.15 -10.63
N VAL A 20 3.83 -18.56 -11.82
CA VAL A 20 3.96 -17.11 -11.99
C VAL A 20 2.66 -16.41 -11.59
N THR A 21 1.51 -16.92 -12.01
CA THR A 21 0.21 -16.34 -11.63
C THR A 21 -0.03 -16.39 -10.12
N LEU A 22 0.41 -17.46 -9.44
CA LEU A 22 0.35 -17.53 -7.97
C LEU A 22 1.29 -16.56 -7.28
N ALA A 23 2.48 -16.33 -7.83
CA ALA A 23 3.42 -15.34 -7.33
C ALA A 23 2.82 -13.94 -7.47
N ASP A 24 2.29 -13.60 -8.65
CA ASP A 24 1.61 -12.32 -8.88
C ASP A 24 0.42 -12.12 -7.93
N LEU A 25 -0.42 -13.16 -7.73
CA LEU A 25 -1.54 -13.09 -6.78
C LEU A 25 -1.07 -12.80 -5.33
N ARG A 26 0.07 -13.37 -4.93
CA ARG A 26 0.65 -13.11 -3.60
C ARG A 26 1.15 -11.68 -3.49
N GLU A 27 1.87 -11.22 -4.50
CA GLU A 27 2.42 -9.87 -4.54
C GLU A 27 1.30 -8.82 -4.51
N TRP A 28 0.25 -9.02 -5.31
CA TRP A 28 -0.84 -8.07 -5.44
C TRP A 28 -1.80 -8.04 -4.26
N TYR A 29 -2.17 -9.21 -3.67
CA TYR A 29 -3.34 -9.27 -2.79
C TYR A 29 -3.13 -10.03 -1.48
N ASN A 30 -1.97 -10.67 -1.27
CA ASN A 30 -1.65 -11.35 0.00
C ASN A 30 -0.87 -10.39 0.90
N GLY A 31 -0.62 -10.82 2.16
CA GLY A 31 0.28 -10.14 3.08
C GLY A 31 -0.38 -9.66 4.36
N TYR A 32 -1.71 -9.66 4.46
CA TYR A 32 -2.39 -9.28 5.70
C TYR A 32 -2.07 -10.25 6.82
N ARG A 33 -1.64 -9.72 7.96
CA ARG A 33 -1.32 -10.49 9.15
C ARG A 33 -1.90 -9.78 10.38
N PHE A 34 -2.73 -10.49 11.13
CA PHE A 34 -3.40 -9.95 12.32
C PHE A 34 -2.69 -10.30 13.64
N HIS A 35 -1.69 -11.17 13.59
CA HIS A 35 -0.82 -11.52 14.69
C HIS A 35 0.57 -11.85 14.16
N HIS A 36 1.63 -11.45 14.88
CA HIS A 36 3.02 -11.57 14.41
C HIS A 36 3.50 -13.01 14.15
N GLU A 37 2.84 -14.01 14.74
CA GLU A 37 3.11 -15.45 14.51
C GLU A 37 2.14 -16.08 13.49
N ALA A 38 1.11 -15.36 13.05
CA ALA A 38 0.14 -15.91 12.11
C ALA A 38 0.69 -15.92 10.68
N GLU A 39 0.15 -16.80 9.85
CA GLU A 39 0.37 -16.76 8.41
C GLU A 39 -0.33 -15.55 7.79
N THR A 40 0.19 -15.09 6.66
CA THR A 40 -0.43 -14.03 5.87
C THR A 40 -1.66 -14.54 5.14
N VAL A 41 -2.66 -13.67 5.01
CA VAL A 41 -3.89 -13.97 4.27
C VAL A 41 -4.12 -12.97 3.14
N TYR A 42 -4.87 -13.39 2.14
CA TYR A 42 -5.27 -12.55 1.02
C TYR A 42 -6.37 -11.57 1.42
N ASN A 43 -6.41 -10.42 0.74
CA ASN A 43 -7.65 -9.65 0.63
C ASN A 43 -8.66 -10.47 -0.19
N PRO A 44 -9.73 -11.00 0.41
CA PRO A 44 -10.64 -11.87 -0.30
C PRO A 44 -11.42 -11.15 -1.40
N VAL A 45 -11.71 -9.86 -1.20
CA VAL A 45 -12.47 -9.06 -2.16
C VAL A 45 -11.65 -8.83 -3.43
N SER A 46 -10.41 -8.33 -3.29
CA SER A 46 -9.52 -8.07 -4.42
C SER A 46 -9.14 -9.35 -5.16
N ALA A 47 -8.83 -10.42 -4.43
CA ALA A 47 -8.53 -11.72 -5.05
C ALA A 47 -9.73 -12.28 -5.84
N MET A 48 -10.95 -12.18 -5.30
CA MET A 48 -12.16 -12.61 -6.01
C MET A 48 -12.45 -11.78 -7.25
N LYS A 49 -12.29 -10.46 -7.17
CA LYS A 49 -12.43 -9.56 -8.33
C LYS A 49 -11.39 -9.86 -9.41
N CYS A 50 -10.12 -10.10 -9.02
CA CYS A 50 -9.08 -10.53 -9.96
C CYS A 50 -9.46 -11.80 -10.72
N PHE A 51 -10.01 -12.81 -10.05
CA PHE A 51 -10.51 -14.02 -10.71
C PHE A 51 -11.72 -13.76 -11.61
N GLN A 52 -12.62 -12.87 -11.19
CA GLN A 52 -13.82 -12.54 -11.94
C GLN A 52 -13.50 -11.75 -13.21
N GLU A 53 -12.64 -10.75 -13.10
CA GLU A 53 -12.26 -9.85 -14.20
C GLU A 53 -11.09 -10.40 -15.03
N ARG A 54 -10.40 -11.45 -14.51
CA ARG A 54 -9.24 -12.10 -15.13
C ARG A 54 -8.07 -11.14 -15.40
N GLU A 55 -7.91 -10.18 -14.52
CA GLU A 55 -6.93 -9.11 -14.65
C GLU A 55 -6.34 -8.76 -13.28
N PHE A 56 -5.02 -8.46 -13.24
CA PHE A 56 -4.38 -7.85 -12.09
C PHE A 56 -4.55 -6.35 -12.17
N LYS A 57 -5.26 -5.78 -11.21
CA LYS A 57 -5.41 -4.33 -11.06
C LYS A 57 -5.69 -3.95 -9.63
N ASN A 58 -5.65 -2.65 -9.37
CA ASN A 58 -5.91 -2.11 -8.07
C ASN A 58 -7.41 -1.96 -7.83
N PHE A 59 -8.01 -2.90 -7.11
CA PHE A 59 -9.43 -2.87 -6.72
C PHE A 59 -9.65 -2.03 -5.46
N TRP A 60 -8.58 -1.75 -4.69
CA TRP A 60 -8.68 -0.94 -3.48
C TRP A 60 -9.10 0.49 -3.78
N PHE A 61 -8.70 1.05 -4.93
CA PHE A 61 -9.15 2.37 -5.39
C PHE A 61 -10.67 2.50 -5.45
N GLU A 62 -11.38 1.42 -5.72
CA GLU A 62 -12.84 1.43 -5.81
C GLU A 62 -13.52 1.64 -4.44
N THR A 63 -12.80 1.45 -3.34
CA THR A 63 -13.34 1.65 -1.98
C THR A 63 -13.45 3.12 -1.57
N GLY A 64 -12.92 4.03 -2.39
CA GLY A 64 -12.98 5.48 -2.20
C GLY A 64 -11.71 6.09 -1.62
N THR A 65 -11.64 7.41 -1.70
CA THR A 65 -10.50 8.17 -1.20
C THR A 65 -10.49 8.21 0.33
N PRO A 66 -9.40 7.82 1.00
CA PRO A 66 -9.29 7.88 2.45
C PRO A 66 -8.97 9.31 2.93
N THR A 67 -9.82 10.28 2.60
CA THR A 67 -9.60 11.71 2.88
C THR A 67 -9.27 11.96 4.35
N PHE A 68 -9.99 11.28 5.25
CA PHE A 68 -9.74 11.39 6.69
C PHE A 68 -8.31 10.96 7.06
N LEU A 69 -7.80 9.86 6.48
CA LEU A 69 -6.43 9.38 6.74
C LEU A 69 -5.38 10.35 6.19
N VAL A 70 -5.60 10.87 5.00
CA VAL A 70 -4.71 11.87 4.39
C VAL A 70 -4.66 13.14 5.25
N ASP A 71 -5.81 13.64 5.71
CA ASP A 71 -5.87 14.81 6.57
C ASP A 71 -5.23 14.56 7.95
N LEU A 72 -5.36 13.35 8.50
CA LEU A 72 -4.69 12.96 9.73
C LEU A 72 -3.16 12.96 9.55
N LEU A 73 -2.66 12.37 8.46
CA LEU A 73 -1.23 12.32 8.16
C LEU A 73 -0.63 13.71 7.89
N ARG A 74 -1.41 14.63 7.33
CA ARG A 74 -0.99 16.03 7.19
C ARG A 74 -0.77 16.72 8.54
N ARG A 75 -1.64 16.43 9.51
CA ARG A 75 -1.56 17.02 10.87
C ARG A 75 -0.54 16.32 11.75
N THR A 76 -0.36 15.02 11.54
CA THR A 76 0.52 14.17 12.33
C THR A 76 1.37 13.33 11.36
N PRO A 77 2.46 13.92 10.82
CA PRO A 77 3.33 13.21 9.88
C PRO A 77 3.94 11.95 10.48
N VAL A 78 3.96 10.89 9.71
CA VAL A 78 4.55 9.59 10.07
C VAL A 78 5.77 9.35 9.21
N ASN A 79 6.84 8.83 9.81
CA ASN A 79 7.99 8.37 9.06
C ASN A 79 7.69 6.99 8.48
N LEU A 80 7.40 6.94 7.18
CA LEU A 80 7.08 5.70 6.47
C LEU A 80 8.30 4.78 6.26
N ASP A 81 9.52 5.31 6.40
CA ASP A 81 10.75 4.50 6.31
C ASP A 81 11.03 3.71 7.60
N ASN A 82 10.42 4.13 8.71
CA ASN A 82 10.59 3.46 10.00
C ASN A 82 9.24 3.33 10.72
N LEU A 83 8.59 2.21 10.48
CA LEU A 83 7.28 1.88 11.03
C LEU A 83 7.39 0.92 12.24
N ASP A 84 8.40 1.10 13.08
CA ASP A 84 8.53 0.37 14.34
C ASP A 84 7.69 1.04 15.43
N VAL A 85 6.73 0.30 16.00
CA VAL A 85 5.81 0.83 17.02
C VAL A 85 5.81 -0.07 18.27
N PRO A 86 5.76 0.52 19.47
CA PRO A 86 5.59 -0.26 20.69
C PRO A 86 4.16 -0.84 20.77
N GLU A 87 4.01 -2.00 21.41
CA GLU A 87 2.71 -2.64 21.65
C GLU A 87 1.70 -1.68 22.32
N SER A 88 2.20 -0.78 23.18
CA SER A 88 1.36 0.22 23.85
C SER A 88 0.67 1.21 22.89
N ALA A 89 1.21 1.43 21.70
CA ALA A 89 0.57 2.30 20.70
C ALA A 89 -0.80 1.77 20.25
N PHE A 90 -0.99 0.45 20.30
CA PHE A 90 -2.28 -0.19 19.94
C PHE A 90 -3.28 -0.21 21.11
N ALA A 91 -2.82 0.01 22.33
CA ALA A 91 -3.67 0.00 23.54
C ALA A 91 -4.28 1.37 23.85
N ALA A 92 -3.73 2.44 23.34
CA ALA A 92 -4.18 3.80 23.58
C ALA A 92 -5.19 4.25 22.52
N TYR A 93 -6.47 4.29 22.87
CA TYR A 93 -7.50 4.91 22.04
C TYR A 93 -7.95 6.21 22.70
N GLU A 94 -7.41 7.31 22.24
CA GLU A 94 -7.84 8.66 22.63
C GLU A 94 -8.53 9.32 21.42
N PRO A 95 -9.86 9.51 21.45
CA PRO A 95 -10.60 10.07 20.30
C PRO A 95 -10.09 11.43 19.83
N ASP A 96 -9.59 12.24 20.78
CA ASP A 96 -9.09 13.59 20.51
C ASP A 96 -7.63 13.61 20.05
N ARG A 97 -6.95 12.46 20.07
CA ARG A 97 -5.52 12.34 19.77
C ARG A 97 -5.23 11.02 19.06
N LEU A 98 -5.80 10.89 17.85
CA LEU A 98 -5.62 9.70 17.04
C LEU A 98 -4.17 9.56 16.59
N ASP A 99 -3.55 8.43 16.93
CA ASP A 99 -2.27 8.04 16.38
C ASP A 99 -2.52 7.43 14.98
N PRO A 100 -1.87 7.95 13.92
CA PRO A 100 -2.07 7.44 12.56
C PRO A 100 -1.71 5.96 12.41
N LEU A 101 -0.65 5.46 13.05
CA LEU A 101 -0.16 4.10 12.82
C LEU A 101 -1.12 3.00 13.26
N PRO A 102 -1.69 3.01 14.49
CA PRO A 102 -2.74 2.05 14.84
C PRO A 102 -3.95 2.13 13.93
N LEU A 103 -4.33 3.33 13.48
CA LEU A 103 -5.46 3.51 12.59
C LEU A 103 -5.18 2.92 11.20
N LEU A 104 -3.98 3.12 10.65
CA LEU A 104 -3.56 2.51 9.38
C LEU A 104 -3.56 0.98 9.44
N VAL A 105 -3.20 0.39 10.59
CA VAL A 105 -3.31 -1.06 10.79
C VAL A 105 -4.77 -1.50 10.86
N GLN A 106 -5.62 -0.80 11.61
CA GLN A 106 -7.04 -1.12 11.75
C GLN A 106 -7.82 -0.99 10.45
N THR A 107 -7.42 -0.04 9.60
CA THR A 107 -8.04 0.19 8.29
C THR A 107 -7.43 -0.65 7.16
N GLY A 108 -6.39 -1.46 7.46
CA GLY A 108 -5.78 -2.39 6.51
C GLY A 108 -4.76 -1.76 5.56
N TYR A 109 -4.32 -0.53 5.80
CA TYR A 109 -3.20 0.06 5.04
C TYR A 109 -1.84 -0.46 5.50
N LEU A 110 -1.72 -0.82 6.77
CA LEU A 110 -0.52 -1.45 7.31
C LEU A 110 -0.86 -2.80 7.93
N THR A 111 0.14 -3.66 8.02
CA THR A 111 0.07 -4.97 8.66
C THR A 111 1.30 -5.21 9.52
N ILE A 112 1.25 -6.21 10.40
CA ILE A 112 2.38 -6.59 11.25
C ILE A 112 3.30 -7.52 10.45
N GLU A 113 4.51 -7.08 10.15
CA GLU A 113 5.54 -7.93 9.54
C GLU A 113 6.17 -8.88 10.56
N SER A 114 6.58 -8.30 11.70
CA SER A 114 7.30 -9.03 12.74
C SER A 114 7.13 -8.38 14.10
N ALA A 115 7.51 -9.10 15.15
CA ALA A 115 7.63 -8.56 16.49
C ALA A 115 9.00 -8.86 17.08
N SER A 116 9.53 -7.92 17.84
CA SER A 116 10.76 -8.06 18.60
C SER A 116 10.54 -7.63 20.05
N VAL A 117 11.42 -8.05 20.96
CA VAL A 117 11.36 -7.62 22.36
C VAL A 117 12.67 -6.89 22.68
N THR A 118 12.53 -5.62 23.05
CA THR A 118 13.66 -4.79 23.48
C THR A 118 13.47 -4.45 24.98
N GLY A 119 14.28 -5.07 25.81
CA GLY A 119 14.13 -5.00 27.25
C GLY A 119 12.85 -5.69 27.73
N ARG A 120 11.83 -4.94 28.12
CA ARG A 120 10.52 -5.46 28.54
C ARG A 120 9.38 -5.02 27.63
N THR A 121 9.70 -4.32 26.52
CA THR A 121 8.72 -3.77 25.60
C THR A 121 8.73 -4.54 24.31
N ARG A 122 7.55 -5.00 23.89
CA ARG A 122 7.36 -5.56 22.54
C ARG A 122 7.27 -4.41 21.54
N GLN A 123 7.98 -4.57 20.43
CA GLN A 123 7.95 -3.68 19.28
C GLN A 123 7.40 -4.44 18.08
N TYR A 124 6.55 -3.82 17.31
CA TYR A 124 6.05 -4.35 16.05
C TYR A 124 6.65 -3.57 14.89
N ARG A 125 7.15 -4.31 13.90
CA ARG A 125 7.48 -3.79 12.59
C ARG A 125 6.21 -3.83 11.74
N LEU A 126 5.81 -2.67 11.21
CA LEU A 126 4.68 -2.55 10.31
C LEU A 126 5.18 -2.37 8.88
N VAL A 127 4.41 -2.90 7.92
CA VAL A 127 4.68 -2.79 6.48
C VAL A 127 3.36 -2.67 5.72
N PHE A 128 3.43 -2.27 4.47
CA PHE A 128 2.29 -2.43 3.57
C PHE A 128 2.03 -3.93 3.35
N PRO A 129 0.78 -4.39 3.36
CA PRO A 129 0.48 -5.81 3.21
C PRO A 129 0.84 -6.33 1.82
N ASN A 130 0.65 -5.54 0.78
CA ASN A 130 0.83 -5.94 -0.62
C ASN A 130 0.94 -4.73 -1.55
N PHE A 131 1.24 -5.02 -2.81
CA PHE A 131 1.43 -4.01 -3.86
C PHE A 131 0.18 -3.14 -4.08
N GLU A 132 -1.02 -3.73 -4.08
CA GLU A 132 -2.28 -3.00 -4.25
C GLU A 132 -2.44 -1.87 -3.22
N ILE A 133 -2.13 -2.16 -1.96
CA ILE A 133 -2.26 -1.19 -0.86
C ILE A 133 -1.15 -0.14 -0.91
N GLU A 134 0.08 -0.57 -1.16
CA GLU A 134 1.23 0.35 -1.27
C GLU A 134 1.02 1.35 -2.40
N GLU A 135 0.59 0.90 -3.58
CA GLU A 135 0.28 1.75 -4.73
C GLU A 135 -0.87 2.71 -4.41
N SER A 136 -1.98 2.20 -3.85
CA SER A 136 -3.13 3.03 -3.49
C SER A 136 -2.79 4.10 -2.47
N PHE A 137 -2.07 3.73 -1.43
CA PHE A 137 -1.71 4.63 -0.35
C PHE A 137 -0.75 5.72 -0.84
N SER A 138 0.29 5.32 -1.59
CA SER A 138 1.25 6.24 -2.18
C SER A 138 0.58 7.25 -3.11
N TYR A 139 -0.35 6.80 -3.95
CA TYR A 139 -1.14 7.68 -4.81
C TYR A 139 -1.99 8.68 -3.99
N TRP A 140 -2.70 8.20 -2.95
CA TRP A 140 -3.53 9.07 -2.11
C TRP A 140 -2.71 10.09 -1.31
N LEU A 141 -1.50 9.70 -0.87
CA LEU A 141 -0.58 10.64 -0.24
C LEU A 141 -0.11 11.69 -1.26
N ALA A 142 0.37 11.27 -2.43
CA ALA A 142 0.80 12.19 -3.46
C ALA A 142 -0.32 13.18 -3.85
N LYS A 143 -1.54 12.70 -4.04
CA LYS A 143 -2.73 13.52 -4.30
C LYS A 143 -3.08 14.43 -3.13
N GLY A 144 -2.99 13.91 -1.92
CA GLY A 144 -3.34 14.66 -0.72
C GLY A 144 -2.34 15.75 -0.37
N PHE A 145 -1.05 15.53 -0.57
CA PHE A 145 0.01 16.48 -0.23
C PHE A 145 0.36 17.42 -1.37
N SER A 146 0.08 17.06 -2.62
CA SER A 146 0.20 17.98 -3.75
C SER A 146 -1.12 18.76 -3.95
N ALA A 147 -1.01 19.99 -4.45
CA ALA A 147 -2.16 20.77 -4.90
C ALA A 147 -2.51 20.47 -6.37
N LEU A 148 -1.91 19.44 -6.96
CA LEU A 148 -2.03 19.13 -8.39
C LEU A 148 -3.40 18.51 -8.70
N PRO A 149 -4.03 18.87 -9.83
CA PRO A 149 -5.15 18.13 -10.40
C PRO A 149 -4.75 16.68 -10.72
N ASP A 150 -5.69 15.73 -10.64
CA ASP A 150 -5.45 14.30 -10.84
C ASP A 150 -4.73 13.98 -12.17
N GLN A 151 -5.06 14.71 -13.25
CA GLN A 151 -4.44 14.51 -14.55
C GLN A 151 -2.95 14.92 -14.55
N GLU A 152 -2.62 16.02 -13.89
CA GLU A 152 -1.24 16.52 -13.79
C GLU A 152 -0.42 15.61 -12.89
N LEU A 153 -0.98 15.18 -11.75
CA LEU A 153 -0.35 14.21 -10.85
C LEU A 153 -0.01 12.91 -11.58
N SER A 154 -0.99 12.30 -12.24
CA SER A 154 -0.80 11.05 -12.97
C SER A 154 0.20 11.17 -14.11
N SER A 155 0.15 12.28 -14.86
CA SER A 155 1.12 12.56 -15.93
C SER A 155 2.53 12.75 -15.39
N GLY A 156 2.69 13.51 -14.31
CA GLY A 156 3.99 13.73 -13.67
C GLY A 156 4.62 12.46 -13.11
N LEU A 157 3.83 11.63 -12.43
CA LEU A 157 4.30 10.32 -11.93
C LEU A 157 4.75 9.41 -13.08
N ARG A 158 3.99 9.34 -14.17
CA ARG A 158 4.35 8.57 -15.36
C ARG A 158 5.66 9.08 -15.98
N HIS A 159 5.82 10.38 -16.17
CA HIS A 159 7.04 10.96 -16.73
C HIS A 159 8.26 10.69 -15.85
N MET A 160 8.11 10.70 -14.52
CA MET A 160 9.19 10.30 -13.60
C MET A 160 9.60 8.85 -13.80
N VAL A 161 8.64 7.93 -13.91
CA VAL A 161 8.92 6.50 -14.17
C VAL A 161 9.61 6.31 -15.52
N GLU A 162 9.12 6.96 -16.59
CA GLU A 162 9.71 6.91 -17.93
C GLU A 162 11.16 7.44 -17.91
N ALA A 163 11.41 8.56 -17.22
CA ALA A 163 12.75 9.14 -17.08
C ALA A 163 13.71 8.20 -16.32
N LEU A 164 13.24 7.58 -15.23
CA LEU A 164 14.02 6.59 -14.48
C LEU A 164 14.36 5.36 -15.33
N GLN A 165 13.40 4.83 -16.08
CA GLN A 165 13.62 3.69 -16.99
C GLN A 165 14.60 4.02 -18.13
N ALA A 166 14.60 5.27 -18.60
CA ALA A 166 15.53 5.76 -19.60
C ALA A 166 16.92 6.13 -19.04
N GLY A 167 17.08 6.13 -17.69
CA GLY A 167 18.30 6.61 -17.03
C GLY A 167 18.50 8.12 -17.11
N ASP A 168 17.45 8.88 -17.46
CA ASP A 168 17.48 10.35 -17.53
C ASP A 168 17.19 10.99 -16.18
N VAL A 169 18.28 11.12 -15.39
CA VAL A 169 18.21 11.69 -14.03
C VAL A 169 17.78 13.17 -14.07
N ASN A 170 18.13 13.91 -15.12
CA ASN A 170 17.78 15.33 -15.22
C ASN A 170 16.28 15.49 -15.44
N ALA A 171 15.70 14.75 -16.38
CA ALA A 171 14.26 14.75 -16.60
C ALA A 171 13.49 14.30 -15.35
N MET A 172 13.98 13.29 -14.63
CA MET A 172 13.40 12.86 -13.35
C MET A 172 13.42 13.99 -12.31
N LEU A 173 14.56 14.67 -12.13
CA LEU A 173 14.70 15.76 -11.16
C LEU A 173 13.84 16.97 -11.51
N ASP A 174 13.69 17.29 -12.80
CA ASP A 174 12.84 18.41 -13.24
C ASP A 174 11.36 18.11 -12.98
N ASN A 175 10.90 16.89 -13.22
CA ASN A 175 9.55 16.48 -12.82
C ASN A 175 9.37 16.51 -11.29
N LEU A 176 10.36 16.06 -10.53
CA LEU A 176 10.31 16.08 -9.07
C LEU A 176 10.22 17.51 -8.50
N LYS A 177 10.93 18.49 -9.08
CA LYS A 177 10.82 19.91 -8.70
C LYS A 177 9.39 20.42 -8.83
N VAL A 178 8.71 20.10 -9.95
CA VAL A 178 7.31 20.49 -10.16
C VAL A 178 6.42 19.99 -9.01
N PHE A 179 6.65 18.78 -8.53
CA PHE A 179 5.90 18.27 -7.36
C PHE A 179 6.20 19.07 -6.08
N PHE A 180 7.47 19.34 -5.80
CA PHE A 180 7.85 20.08 -4.59
C PHE A 180 7.40 21.55 -4.60
N GLU A 181 7.34 22.19 -5.76
CA GLU A 181 6.83 23.56 -5.90
C GLU A 181 5.33 23.67 -5.60
N GLN A 182 4.61 22.56 -5.67
CA GLN A 182 3.17 22.49 -5.39
C GLN A 182 2.83 22.02 -3.96
N VAL A 183 3.85 21.67 -3.17
CA VAL A 183 3.64 21.34 -1.75
C VAL A 183 3.58 22.64 -0.95
N PRO A 184 2.47 22.94 -0.29
CA PRO A 184 2.30 24.18 0.48
C PRO A 184 3.16 24.24 1.73
#